data_f8d8f4c43ff11a56220b4a9db37696c1
#
_entry.id   f8d8f4c43ff11a56220b4a9db37696c1
#
_cell.length_a   1.000
_cell.length_b   1.000
_cell.length_c   1.000
_cell.angle_alpha   90.00
_cell.angle_beta   90.00
_cell.angle_gamma   90.00
#
_symmetry.space_group_name_H-M   'P 1'
#
loop_
_entity.id
_entity.type
_entity.pdbx_description
1 polymer ?
#
loop_
_entity_poly.entity_id
_entity_poly.type
_entity_poly.pdbx_seq_one_letter_code
_entity_poly.pdbx_strand_id
1 'polypeptide(L)'
;RRQRQMCIRDRYAVAYTLRMSYKTDHKIEGFFEYVVPPLEGFWWQENIHGVNYADKDSFNWISVIRLPDFVNQKDFEWAVETAAKKKKIDCSSAEFLTIDEGLCVQIMHLGAFDDEPATVALMDAYLEQNGYVNDMNMERLHHEIYLSDARKVVPEKWKTVIRHPIKKL
;
A
#
# COMPACT_ATOMS: atom_id res chain seq x y z
N ARG A 1 7.50 4.11 -15.75
CA ARG A 1 8.20 4.79 -14.61
C ARG A 1 7.63 6.18 -14.31
N ARG A 2 7.40 7.05 -15.31
CA ARG A 2 6.91 8.43 -15.10
C ARG A 2 5.48 8.47 -14.50
N GLN A 3 4.59 7.61 -14.97
CA GLN A 3 3.21 7.49 -14.47
C GLN A 3 3.15 6.97 -13.02
N ARG A 4 4.02 5.99 -12.65
CA ARG A 4 4.14 5.49 -11.27
C ARG A 4 4.60 6.58 -10.29
N GLN A 5 5.54 7.44 -10.68
CA GLN A 5 6.01 8.55 -9.84
C GLN A 5 4.95 9.64 -9.63
N MET A 6 4.09 9.89 -10.62
CA MET A 6 2.97 10.82 -10.47
C MET A 6 1.95 10.29 -9.45
N CYS A 7 1.54 9.03 -9.57
CA CYS A 7 0.58 8.41 -8.64
C CYS A 7 1.07 8.39 -7.16
N ILE A 8 2.35 8.20 -6.92
CA ILE A 8 2.91 8.24 -5.54
C ILE A 8 2.92 9.66 -4.98
N ARG A 9 3.22 10.66 -5.82
CA ARG A 9 3.32 12.05 -5.39
C ARG A 9 1.97 12.66 -5.03
N ASP A 10 0.91 12.33 -5.75
CA ASP A 10 -0.44 12.79 -5.47
C ASP A 10 -1.01 12.16 -4.19
N ARG A 11 -0.79 10.83 -3.97
CA ARG A 11 -1.18 10.14 -2.73
C ARG A 11 -0.59 10.83 -1.49
N TYR A 12 0.73 11.05 -1.50
CA TYR A 12 1.38 11.77 -0.41
C TYR A 12 0.88 13.22 -0.28
N ALA A 13 0.56 13.90 -1.38
CA ALA A 13 0.03 15.24 -1.33
C ALA A 13 -1.31 15.31 -0.60
N VAL A 14 -2.21 14.39 -0.89
CA VAL A 14 -3.51 14.26 -0.22
C VAL A 14 -3.33 13.86 1.24
N ALA A 15 -2.56 12.82 1.53
CA ALA A 15 -2.33 12.34 2.89
C ALA A 15 -1.71 13.41 3.80
N TYR A 16 -0.73 14.17 3.31
CA TYR A 16 -0.16 15.29 4.07
C TYR A 16 -1.10 16.49 4.18
N THR A 17 -1.99 16.71 3.23
CA THR A 17 -3.02 17.76 3.36
C THR A 17 -3.98 17.42 4.50
N LEU A 18 -4.43 16.18 4.61
CA LEU A 18 -5.22 15.68 5.75
C LEU A 18 -4.44 15.80 7.06
N ARG A 19 -3.18 15.34 7.10
CA ARG A 19 -2.32 15.42 8.30
C ARG A 19 -2.17 16.86 8.79
N MET A 20 -2.14 17.83 7.88
CA MET A 20 -1.92 19.24 8.21
C MET A 20 -3.22 20.05 8.30
N SER A 21 -4.40 19.43 8.26
CA SER A 21 -5.70 20.09 8.31
C SER A 21 -5.86 20.97 9.55
N TYR A 22 -5.30 20.56 10.69
CA TYR A 22 -5.35 21.32 11.94
C TYR A 22 -4.75 22.73 11.85
N LYS A 23 -3.91 23.00 10.84
CA LYS A 23 -3.35 24.33 10.55
C LYS A 23 -4.22 25.16 9.60
N THR A 24 -5.37 24.66 9.22
CA THR A 24 -6.30 25.31 8.29
C THR A 24 -7.66 25.56 8.96
N ASP A 25 -8.58 26.19 8.25
CA ASP A 25 -9.95 26.37 8.73
C ASP A 25 -10.79 25.09 8.65
N HIS A 26 -10.33 24.08 7.86
CA HIS A 26 -10.98 22.79 7.79
C HIS A 26 -10.60 21.94 9.01
N LYS A 27 -11.56 21.74 9.91
CA LYS A 27 -11.39 20.92 11.11
C LYS A 27 -12.01 19.55 10.90
N ILE A 28 -11.19 18.51 11.06
CA ILE A 28 -11.64 17.12 10.97
C ILE A 28 -12.05 16.67 12.37
N GLU A 29 -13.27 16.17 12.50
CA GLU A 29 -13.78 15.65 13.76
C GLU A 29 -12.96 14.44 14.23
N GLY A 30 -12.63 14.38 15.51
CA GLY A 30 -11.82 13.30 16.08
C GLY A 30 -10.34 13.35 15.70
N PHE A 31 -9.87 14.42 15.05
CA PHE A 31 -8.48 14.55 14.64
C PHE A 31 -7.52 14.45 15.82
N PHE A 32 -6.50 13.64 15.65
CA PHE A 32 -5.28 13.64 16.49
C PHE A 32 -4.03 13.68 15.61
N GLU A 33 -2.93 14.14 16.15
CA GLU A 33 -1.68 14.15 15.41
C GLU A 33 -1.15 12.74 15.19
N TYR A 34 -0.84 12.41 13.92
CA TYR A 34 -0.31 11.11 13.51
C TYR A 34 0.84 11.27 12.53
N VAL A 35 1.63 10.23 12.37
CA VAL A 35 2.63 10.16 11.29
C VAL A 35 1.93 9.58 10.07
N VAL A 36 2.09 10.23 8.91
CA VAL A 36 1.58 9.68 7.65
C VAL A 36 2.21 8.31 7.42
N PRO A 37 1.40 7.25 7.30
CA PRO A 37 1.90 5.91 7.10
C PRO A 37 2.75 5.75 5.84
N PRO A 38 3.54 4.69 5.74
CA PRO A 38 4.32 4.41 4.55
C PRO A 38 3.42 4.18 3.33
N LEU A 39 4.02 4.25 2.14
CA LEU A 39 3.39 3.81 0.92
C LEU A 39 3.18 2.30 0.98
N GLU A 40 2.04 1.85 0.47
CA GLU A 40 1.69 0.45 0.33
C GLU A 40 1.30 0.17 -1.12
N GLY A 41 1.43 -1.07 -1.56
CA GLY A 41 1.06 -1.53 -2.90
C GLY A 41 0.27 -2.83 -2.85
N PHE A 42 -0.87 -2.87 -3.52
CA PHE A 42 -1.57 -4.11 -3.82
C PHE A 42 -1.26 -4.51 -5.25
N TRP A 43 -0.87 -5.78 -5.44
CA TRP A 43 -0.38 -6.30 -6.69
C TRP A 43 -1.16 -7.52 -7.14
N TRP A 44 -1.40 -7.66 -8.43
CA TRP A 44 -2.02 -8.83 -9.01
C TRP A 44 -1.58 -9.03 -10.46
N GLN A 45 -1.81 -10.21 -10.96
CA GLN A 45 -1.63 -10.58 -12.35
C GLN A 45 -2.92 -11.24 -12.84
N GLU A 46 -3.39 -10.87 -14.03
CA GLU A 46 -4.60 -11.43 -14.59
C GLU A 46 -4.43 -12.94 -14.90
N ASN A 47 -5.45 -13.72 -14.59
CA ASN A 47 -5.50 -15.18 -14.82
C ASN A 47 -4.43 -16.00 -14.08
N ILE A 48 -3.80 -15.44 -13.04
CA ILE A 48 -2.81 -16.14 -12.21
C ILE A 48 -3.33 -16.18 -10.77
N HIS A 49 -3.36 -17.38 -10.19
CA HIS A 49 -3.53 -17.53 -8.74
C HIS A 49 -2.17 -17.41 -8.06
N GLY A 50 -2.03 -16.44 -7.15
CA GLY A 50 -0.76 -16.14 -6.52
C GLY A 50 0.04 -15.10 -7.29
N VAL A 51 1.38 -15.21 -7.25
CA VAL A 51 2.31 -14.26 -7.88
C VAL A 51 3.35 -15.01 -8.71
N ASN A 52 3.46 -14.66 -9.98
CA ASN A 52 4.53 -15.11 -10.85
C ASN A 52 5.62 -14.03 -10.97
N TYR A 53 6.65 -14.12 -10.16
CA TYR A 53 7.77 -13.17 -10.13
C TYR A 53 8.64 -13.17 -11.40
N ALA A 54 8.52 -14.21 -12.26
CA ALA A 54 9.26 -14.28 -13.51
C ALA A 54 8.71 -13.37 -14.60
N ASP A 55 7.39 -13.04 -14.53
CA ASP A 55 6.71 -12.17 -15.49
C ASP A 55 6.37 -10.81 -14.86
N LYS A 56 7.39 -9.95 -14.79
CA LYS A 56 7.26 -8.62 -14.16
C LYS A 56 6.42 -7.64 -14.96
N ASP A 57 6.25 -7.85 -16.24
CA ASP A 57 5.53 -6.91 -17.12
C ASP A 57 4.01 -7.09 -17.04
N SER A 58 3.54 -8.26 -16.58
CA SER A 58 2.10 -8.55 -16.41
C SER A 58 1.52 -8.05 -15.09
N PHE A 59 2.32 -7.48 -14.19
CA PHE A 59 1.85 -6.95 -12.92
C PHE A 59 0.98 -5.72 -13.09
N ASN A 60 -0.25 -5.83 -12.58
CA ASN A 60 -1.08 -4.69 -12.24
C ASN A 60 -0.86 -4.32 -10.77
N TRP A 61 -1.09 -3.07 -10.42
CA TRP A 61 -0.92 -2.60 -9.06
C TRP A 61 -1.71 -1.33 -8.77
N ILE A 62 -2.10 -1.17 -7.51
CA ILE A 62 -2.57 0.09 -6.96
C ILE A 62 -1.67 0.51 -5.80
N SER A 63 -1.36 1.80 -5.72
CA SER A 63 -0.64 2.36 -4.58
C SER A 63 -1.62 3.01 -3.62
N VAL A 64 -1.43 2.75 -2.33
CA VAL A 64 -2.28 3.31 -1.29
C VAL A 64 -1.45 3.91 -0.15
N ILE A 65 -2.05 4.80 0.60
CA ILE A 65 -1.56 5.27 1.89
C ILE A 65 -2.74 5.16 2.86
N ARG A 66 -2.56 4.40 3.93
CA ARG A 66 -3.59 4.25 4.95
C ARG A 66 -3.90 5.60 5.60
N LEU A 67 -5.17 5.92 5.74
CA LEU A 67 -5.65 7.08 6.47
C LEU A 67 -6.19 6.64 7.84
N PRO A 68 -6.13 7.52 8.87
CA PRO A 68 -6.78 7.25 10.15
C PRO A 68 -8.29 7.13 10.01
N ASP A 69 -8.90 6.37 10.91
CA ASP A 69 -10.33 6.03 10.88
C ASP A 69 -11.26 7.26 11.06
N PHE A 70 -10.74 8.37 11.58
CA PHE A 70 -11.50 9.61 11.70
C PHE A 70 -11.69 10.37 10.37
N VAL A 71 -10.93 10.02 9.32
CA VAL A 71 -11.05 10.64 8.00
C VAL A 71 -12.26 10.06 7.28
N ASN A 72 -13.16 10.93 6.86
CA ASN A 72 -14.33 10.54 6.08
C ASN A 72 -14.23 11.01 4.62
N GLN A 73 -15.22 10.65 3.80
CA GLN A 73 -15.27 10.98 2.38
C GLN A 73 -15.17 12.49 2.12
N LYS A 74 -15.85 13.32 2.91
CA LYS A 74 -15.84 14.79 2.73
C LYS A 74 -14.47 15.40 3.03
N ASP A 75 -13.80 14.89 4.06
CA ASP A 75 -12.44 15.31 4.40
C ASP A 75 -11.46 14.93 3.31
N PHE A 76 -11.62 13.74 2.73
CA PHE A 76 -10.81 13.28 1.61
C PHE A 76 -11.00 14.17 0.37
N GLU A 77 -12.24 14.45 -0.02
CA GLU A 77 -12.57 15.32 -1.17
C GLU A 77 -11.99 16.72 -0.99
N TRP A 78 -12.14 17.31 0.20
CA TRP A 78 -11.51 18.58 0.55
C TRP A 78 -9.98 18.51 0.41
N ALA A 79 -9.38 17.43 0.84
CA ALA A 79 -7.92 17.28 0.77
C ALA A 79 -7.42 17.13 -0.67
N VAL A 80 -8.16 16.41 -1.53
CA VAL A 80 -7.86 16.27 -2.97
C VAL A 80 -7.87 17.65 -3.64
N GLU A 81 -8.94 18.43 -3.47
CA GLU A 81 -9.05 19.78 -4.03
C GLU A 81 -7.96 20.72 -3.51
N THR A 82 -7.70 20.68 -2.20
CA THR A 82 -6.71 21.54 -1.55
C THR A 82 -5.29 21.18 -2.02
N ALA A 83 -4.96 19.89 -2.12
CA ALA A 83 -3.69 19.42 -2.59
C ALA A 83 -3.44 19.82 -4.06
N ALA A 84 -4.44 19.61 -4.91
CA ALA A 84 -4.37 19.98 -6.33
C ALA A 84 -4.11 21.48 -6.51
N LYS A 85 -4.87 22.33 -5.80
CA LYS A 85 -4.72 23.79 -5.86
C LYS A 85 -3.36 24.27 -5.34
N LYS A 86 -2.93 23.79 -4.16
CA LYS A 86 -1.69 24.25 -3.51
C LYS A 86 -0.42 23.75 -4.21
N LYS A 87 -0.42 22.52 -4.70
CA LYS A 87 0.79 21.88 -5.24
C LYS A 87 0.81 21.88 -6.77
N LYS A 88 -0.25 22.33 -7.44
CA LYS A 88 -0.41 22.33 -8.90
C LYS A 88 -0.13 20.94 -9.50
N ILE A 89 -0.67 19.90 -8.89
CA ILE A 89 -0.59 18.51 -9.34
C ILE A 89 -1.99 17.97 -9.57
N ASP A 90 -2.10 17.05 -10.51
CA ASP A 90 -3.34 16.34 -10.73
C ASP A 90 -3.53 15.26 -9.65
N CYS A 91 -4.59 15.39 -8.86
CA CYS A 91 -5.00 14.42 -7.84
C CYS A 91 -6.30 13.68 -8.22
N SER A 92 -6.78 13.83 -9.46
CA SER A 92 -8.07 13.27 -9.92
C SER A 92 -8.11 11.73 -9.88
N SER A 93 -6.94 11.08 -9.93
CA SER A 93 -6.83 9.62 -9.82
C SER A 93 -6.80 9.11 -8.38
N ALA A 94 -6.89 9.99 -7.37
CA ALA A 94 -6.94 9.57 -5.99
C ALA A 94 -8.37 9.15 -5.62
N GLU A 95 -8.50 7.97 -5.04
CA GLU A 95 -9.78 7.40 -4.60
C GLU A 95 -9.73 7.09 -3.10
N PHE A 96 -10.89 7.19 -2.44
CA PHE A 96 -11.06 6.82 -1.04
C PHE A 96 -11.63 5.40 -0.98
N LEU A 97 -10.78 4.45 -0.58
CA LEU A 97 -11.12 3.03 -0.58
C LEU A 97 -11.16 2.48 0.84
N THR A 98 -12.05 1.54 1.09
CA THR A 98 -12.02 0.66 2.25
C THR A 98 -11.63 -0.73 1.77
N ILE A 99 -10.57 -1.30 2.35
CA ILE A 99 -10.05 -2.62 1.99
C ILE A 99 -10.10 -3.49 3.26
N ASP A 100 -10.80 -4.62 3.16
CA ASP A 100 -10.80 -5.67 4.19
C ASP A 100 -10.00 -6.85 3.68
N GLU A 101 -8.81 -7.05 4.25
CA GLU A 101 -7.92 -8.16 3.87
C GLU A 101 -8.26 -9.48 4.57
N GLY A 102 -9.11 -9.43 5.62
CA GLY A 102 -9.45 -10.58 6.44
C GLY A 102 -8.21 -11.22 7.09
N LEU A 103 -8.20 -12.56 7.22
CA LEU A 103 -7.07 -13.30 7.80
C LEU A 103 -5.88 -13.31 6.84
N CYS A 104 -4.73 -12.85 7.32
CA CYS A 104 -3.50 -12.75 6.54
C CYS A 104 -2.30 -13.33 7.30
N VAL A 105 -1.30 -13.77 6.56
CA VAL A 105 0.07 -13.96 7.04
C VAL A 105 0.95 -12.82 6.55
N GLN A 106 1.95 -12.43 7.33
CA GLN A 106 2.91 -11.42 6.90
C GLN A 106 4.31 -11.71 7.41
N ILE A 107 5.30 -11.23 6.65
CA ILE A 107 6.71 -11.36 6.99
C ILE A 107 7.46 -10.08 6.59
N MET A 108 8.54 -9.77 7.32
CA MET A 108 9.47 -8.70 6.93
C MET A 108 10.48 -9.25 5.93
N HIS A 109 10.50 -8.67 4.72
CA HIS A 109 11.56 -8.86 3.75
C HIS A 109 12.66 -7.81 3.96
N LEU A 110 13.91 -8.25 3.97
CA LEU A 110 15.11 -7.41 4.01
C LEU A 110 15.91 -7.64 2.74
N GLY A 111 16.03 -6.64 1.89
CA GLY A 111 16.75 -6.76 0.63
C GLY A 111 16.02 -6.16 -0.56
N ALA A 112 16.55 -6.44 -1.76
CA ALA A 112 15.95 -5.99 -3.01
C ALA A 112 14.65 -6.77 -3.31
N PHE A 113 13.71 -6.14 -3.99
CA PHE A 113 12.44 -6.79 -4.38
C PHE A 113 12.64 -8.07 -5.19
N ASP A 114 13.75 -8.19 -5.91
CA ASP A 114 14.07 -9.39 -6.69
C ASP A 114 14.39 -10.61 -5.81
N ASP A 115 14.69 -10.40 -4.53
CA ASP A 115 14.98 -11.45 -3.55
C ASP A 115 13.74 -11.89 -2.74
N GLU A 116 12.59 -11.25 -2.94
CA GLU A 116 11.33 -11.55 -2.25
C GLU A 116 10.86 -13.00 -2.38
N PRO A 117 11.05 -13.70 -3.52
CA PRO A 117 10.61 -15.10 -3.64
C PRO A 117 11.15 -16.02 -2.55
N ALA A 118 12.37 -15.79 -2.08
CA ALA A 118 12.95 -16.57 -0.97
C ALA A 118 12.23 -16.31 0.37
N THR A 119 11.81 -15.06 0.60
CA THR A 119 11.05 -14.68 1.79
C THR A 119 9.61 -15.21 1.73
N VAL A 120 8.98 -15.18 0.56
CA VAL A 120 7.66 -15.77 0.34
C VAL A 120 7.66 -17.27 0.58
N ALA A 121 8.69 -17.98 0.15
CA ALA A 121 8.83 -19.41 0.41
C ALA A 121 8.84 -19.75 1.92
N LEU A 122 9.37 -18.86 2.78
CA LEU A 122 9.28 -19.02 4.23
C LEU A 122 7.85 -18.89 4.75
N MET A 123 7.05 -17.97 4.18
CA MET A 123 5.62 -17.86 4.52
C MET A 123 4.88 -19.13 4.11
N ASP A 124 5.10 -19.63 2.88
CA ASP A 124 4.43 -20.81 2.37
C ASP A 124 4.75 -22.05 3.23
N ALA A 125 6.00 -22.22 3.62
CA ALA A 125 6.40 -23.31 4.55
C ALA A 125 5.70 -23.17 5.92
N TYR A 126 5.54 -21.94 6.44
CA TYR A 126 4.78 -21.71 7.67
C TYR A 126 3.30 -22.08 7.51
N LEU A 127 2.68 -21.75 6.38
CA LEU A 127 1.28 -22.08 6.13
C LEU A 127 1.06 -23.60 6.12
N GLU A 128 1.89 -24.35 5.40
CA GLU A 128 1.83 -25.81 5.36
C GLU A 128 1.93 -26.44 6.76
N GLN A 129 2.87 -25.97 7.59
CA GLN A 129 3.10 -26.49 8.93
C GLN A 129 1.94 -26.20 9.90
N ASN A 130 1.14 -25.16 9.65
CA ASN A 130 0.11 -24.67 10.55
C ASN A 130 -1.33 -24.88 10.04
N GLY A 131 -1.53 -25.63 8.95
CA GLY A 131 -2.86 -25.95 8.41
C GLY A 131 -3.57 -24.77 7.77
N TYR A 132 -2.81 -23.91 7.10
CA TYR A 132 -3.32 -22.81 6.30
C TYR A 132 -2.91 -22.96 4.84
N VAL A 133 -3.63 -22.29 3.97
CA VAL A 133 -3.29 -22.15 2.55
C VAL A 133 -3.38 -20.69 2.13
N ASN A 134 -2.63 -20.35 1.11
CA ASN A 134 -2.73 -19.08 0.43
C ASN A 134 -4.14 -18.91 -0.18
N ASP A 135 -4.75 -17.75 0.00
CA ASP A 135 -6.08 -17.40 -0.50
C ASP A 135 -6.07 -16.13 -1.36
N MET A 136 -4.92 -15.84 -1.98
CA MET A 136 -4.83 -14.72 -2.92
C MET A 136 -5.72 -14.97 -4.14
N ASN A 137 -6.51 -13.95 -4.47
CA ASN A 137 -7.42 -13.94 -5.61
C ASN A 137 -7.67 -12.49 -6.05
N MET A 138 -8.59 -12.23 -6.97
CA MET A 138 -8.87 -10.88 -7.48
C MET A 138 -9.51 -9.91 -6.47
N GLU A 139 -10.01 -10.42 -5.34
CA GLU A 139 -10.57 -9.61 -4.24
C GLU A 139 -9.58 -9.45 -3.08
N ARG A 140 -8.67 -10.41 -2.92
CA ARG A 140 -7.70 -10.48 -1.85
C ARG A 140 -6.29 -10.59 -2.43
N LEU A 141 -5.63 -9.45 -2.57
CA LEU A 141 -4.42 -9.30 -3.37
C LEU A 141 -3.13 -9.54 -2.55
N HIS A 142 -2.02 -9.73 -3.25
CA HIS A 142 -0.68 -9.60 -2.68
C HIS A 142 -0.47 -8.15 -2.24
N HIS A 143 -0.03 -7.95 -1.00
CA HIS A 143 0.12 -6.65 -0.39
C HIS A 143 1.55 -6.42 0.12
N GLU A 144 2.12 -5.29 -0.24
CA GLU A 144 3.43 -4.84 0.21
C GLU A 144 3.35 -3.51 0.94
N ILE A 145 4.05 -3.38 2.07
CA ILE A 145 4.16 -2.15 2.85
C ILE A 145 5.62 -1.71 2.85
N TYR A 146 5.92 -0.58 2.21
CA TYR A 146 7.28 -0.11 1.98
C TYR A 146 7.80 0.73 3.15
N LEU A 147 8.53 0.11 4.07
CA LEU A 147 9.07 0.80 5.26
C LEU A 147 10.34 1.60 4.96
N SER A 148 10.99 1.33 3.83
CA SER A 148 12.17 2.06 3.36
C SER A 148 11.84 2.92 2.15
N ASP A 149 12.39 4.14 2.11
CA ASP A 149 12.39 4.95 0.89
C ASP A 149 13.50 4.45 -0.05
N ALA A 150 13.12 3.71 -1.08
CA ALA A 150 14.05 3.14 -2.07
C ALA A 150 14.91 4.19 -2.82
N ARG A 151 14.57 5.48 -2.71
CA ARG A 151 15.37 6.58 -3.27
C ARG A 151 16.52 7.00 -2.37
N LYS A 152 16.49 6.63 -1.08
CA LYS A 152 17.42 7.08 -0.04
C LYS A 152 18.24 5.95 0.56
N VAL A 153 17.78 4.73 0.42
CA VAL A 153 18.37 3.55 1.04
C VAL A 153 18.86 2.62 -0.05
N VAL A 154 20.02 2.02 0.12
CA VAL A 154 20.55 1.01 -0.82
C VAL A 154 19.70 -0.27 -0.78
N PRO A 155 19.58 -1.01 -1.90
CA PRO A 155 18.65 -2.14 -2.01
C PRO A 155 18.80 -3.20 -0.91
N GLU A 156 20.03 -3.50 -0.50
CA GLU A 156 20.33 -4.52 0.52
C GLU A 156 19.78 -4.19 1.91
N LYS A 157 19.35 -2.93 2.11
CA LYS A 157 18.79 -2.43 3.37
C LYS A 157 17.30 -2.08 3.27
N TRP A 158 16.66 -2.36 2.15
CA TRP A 158 15.23 -2.14 2.03
C TRP A 158 14.47 -3.05 2.98
N LYS A 159 13.37 -2.50 3.50
CA LYS A 159 12.45 -3.18 4.41
C LYS A 159 11.07 -3.11 3.81
N THR A 160 10.53 -4.26 3.49
CA THR A 160 9.17 -4.40 2.95
C THR A 160 8.43 -5.44 3.80
N VAL A 161 7.24 -5.10 4.29
CA VAL A 161 6.35 -6.12 4.84
C VAL A 161 5.59 -6.71 3.66
N ILE A 162 5.73 -8.02 3.47
CA ILE A 162 4.94 -8.80 2.50
C ILE A 162 3.78 -9.42 3.26
N ARG A 163 2.55 -9.27 2.76
CA ARG A 163 1.34 -9.78 3.37
C ARG A 163 0.51 -10.53 2.33
N HIS A 164 0.11 -11.75 2.67
CA HIS A 164 -0.76 -12.58 1.86
C HIS A 164 -2.04 -12.96 2.61
N PRO A 165 -3.19 -12.86 1.96
CA PRO A 165 -4.44 -13.43 2.46
C PRO A 165 -4.34 -14.95 2.57
N ILE A 166 -4.90 -15.49 3.64
CA ILE A 166 -4.88 -16.94 3.91
C ILE A 166 -6.25 -17.43 4.38
N LYS A 167 -6.44 -18.75 4.32
CA LYS A 167 -7.57 -19.45 4.96
C LYS A 167 -7.11 -20.74 5.57
N LYS A 168 -7.90 -21.28 6.50
CA LYS A 168 -7.69 -22.63 7.04
C LYS A 168 -7.95 -23.68 5.97
N LEU A 169 -7.18 -24.76 6.01
CA LEU A 169 -7.44 -26.00 5.29
C LEU A 169 -8.75 -26.65 5.76
#